data_e900376bd8d5de4955f0156f715b30f8
#
_entry.id   e900376bd8d5de4955f0156f715b30f8
#
_cell.length_a   1.000
_cell.length_b   1.000
_cell.length_c   1.000
_cell.angle_alpha   90.00
_cell.angle_beta   90.00
_cell.angle_gamma   90.00
#
_symmetry.space_group_name_H-M   'P 1'
#
loop_
_entity.id
_entity.type
_entity.pdbx_description
1 polymer ?
#
loop_
_entity_poly.entity_id
_entity_poly.type
_entity_poly.pdbx_seq_one_letter_code
_entity_poly.pdbx_strand_id
1 'polypeptide(L)'
;VSAGVLAAVAGVCLGVGAGAVPAAAVPAAGPAPTASSKATVPEGLESFYGQKVEWYDCVATGGMAKSADRTGFQCAKVKVPLDYSQPDGQTIEIAMKKHLATGSVRQGSLFVNPGGPGYSGVDMVESNETQFSPTLNQAYDIIGFDPRGVGSSTAITCDDGAGQQPAKAAQGGMGVNDPQPGSLVADAAGDDPTPFRDAENPAADGGAEGNISFPTLIDEITKDFKQEEANCAAHTKPAGLLDHVDTVSVARDLDVLRALSGDQKLNYLGFSYGTYLGAHYAELFPANTGRMVLDGAVDPSLSLGDRAAGQAKGFETALRTYVQQCQSGQAVQENQSCPLTGDADAGVQQVRSLIASADKTPLKTADPNVTVDGSTIRSVVRRFLYSSEYWPFLTYALDQAITQKDGSYIQVLYGKATAGGSAPTFYAVNCQDIPVQGDMASWEKDYQQILQSSPTFGASLGNQDARCQAWGHNGTRKPAPIHAKGAAPILVVGTTGDPATPYAWSQALAAQLASGQLLTWEGNGHTAYGRSGACIHNAVDTYLTRGTMPEEGLTCKNGQ
;
A
#
# COMPACT_ATOMS: atom_id res chain seq x y z
N VAL A 1 -65.27 20.22 -20.56
CA VAL A 1 -66.33 21.24 -20.38
C VAL A 1 -65.66 22.50 -19.92
N SER A 2 -65.83 23.57 -20.78
CA SER A 2 -65.74 25.02 -20.56
C SER A 2 -64.36 25.60 -20.23
N ALA A 3 -63.71 26.28 -21.20
CA ALA A 3 -63.93 27.66 -21.70
C ALA A 3 -63.54 28.72 -20.61
N GLY A 4 -62.45 29.43 -20.74
CA GLY A 4 -62.21 30.58 -21.55
C GLY A 4 -62.34 31.84 -20.69
N VAL A 5 -61.36 32.75 -20.76
CA VAL A 5 -61.55 34.19 -20.98
C VAL A 5 -60.19 34.86 -21.20
N LEU A 6 -60.02 35.49 -22.35
CA LEU A 6 -59.02 36.51 -22.66
C LEU A 6 -59.40 37.83 -21.97
N ALA A 7 -58.43 38.59 -21.52
CA ALA A 7 -58.56 40.05 -21.39
C ALA A 7 -57.22 40.70 -21.80
N ALA A 8 -57.28 41.43 -22.90
CA ALA A 8 -56.26 42.36 -23.37
C ALA A 8 -56.47 43.73 -22.67
N VAL A 9 -55.39 44.36 -22.24
CA VAL A 9 -55.39 45.80 -21.99
C VAL A 9 -54.13 46.41 -22.61
N ALA A 10 -54.40 47.46 -23.36
CA ALA A 10 -53.46 48.21 -24.17
C ALA A 10 -52.58 49.20 -23.36
N GLY A 11 -51.42 49.38 -23.82
CA GLY A 11 -50.53 50.49 -24.03
C GLY A 11 -50.50 51.70 -23.09
N VAL A 12 -49.26 52.04 -22.68
CA VAL A 12 -48.78 53.43 -22.65
C VAL A 12 -47.26 53.40 -22.94
N CYS A 13 -46.88 54.05 -24.05
CA CYS A 13 -45.48 54.41 -24.33
C CYS A 13 -45.11 55.64 -23.49
N LEU A 14 -44.03 55.53 -22.72
CA LEU A 14 -43.28 56.72 -22.26
C LEU A 14 -41.80 56.45 -22.46
N GLY A 15 -41.20 57.20 -23.37
CA GLY A 15 -39.78 57.19 -23.66
C GLY A 15 -38.97 57.85 -22.55
N VAL A 16 -37.89 57.21 -22.19
CA VAL A 16 -36.82 57.86 -21.39
C VAL A 16 -35.46 57.44 -21.93
N GLY A 17 -34.64 58.42 -22.14
CA GLY A 17 -33.31 58.58 -22.61
C GLY A 17 -32.30 57.42 -22.61
N ALA A 18 -31.59 57.36 -23.70
CA ALA A 18 -30.37 56.57 -23.86
C ALA A 18 -29.24 57.11 -22.95
N GLY A 19 -29.00 56.40 -21.87
CA GLY A 19 -27.78 56.56 -21.09
C GLY A 19 -26.75 55.52 -21.57
N ALA A 20 -25.66 56.00 -22.19
CA ALA A 20 -24.54 55.17 -22.57
C ALA A 20 -23.85 54.58 -21.31
N VAL A 21 -23.90 53.27 -21.18
CA VAL A 21 -23.10 52.53 -20.18
C VAL A 21 -21.69 52.40 -20.75
N PRO A 22 -20.63 52.80 -19.99
CA PRO A 22 -19.25 52.61 -20.46
C PRO A 22 -18.93 51.11 -20.56
N ALA A 23 -18.41 50.66 -21.70
CA ALA A 23 -17.90 49.32 -21.93
C ALA A 23 -16.79 49.04 -20.90
N ALA A 24 -17.01 48.05 -20.04
CA ALA A 24 -15.96 47.53 -19.17
C ALA A 24 -14.86 46.92 -20.06
N ALA A 25 -13.65 47.44 -19.90
CA ALA A 25 -12.48 46.91 -20.58
C ALA A 25 -12.26 45.44 -20.19
N VAL A 26 -12.26 44.55 -21.18
CA VAL A 26 -11.83 43.15 -21.03
C VAL A 26 -10.36 43.21 -20.61
N PRO A 27 -9.96 42.58 -19.50
CA PRO A 27 -8.55 42.54 -19.14
C PRO A 27 -7.79 41.79 -20.24
N ALA A 28 -6.67 42.40 -20.69
CA ALA A 28 -5.78 41.83 -21.68
C ALA A 28 -5.37 40.43 -21.26
N ALA A 29 -5.44 39.46 -22.20
CA ALA A 29 -4.91 38.13 -21.99
C ALA A 29 -3.47 38.23 -21.49
N GLY A 30 -3.20 37.63 -20.34
CA GLY A 30 -1.85 37.54 -19.79
C GLY A 30 -0.90 36.86 -20.79
N PRO A 31 0.40 37.12 -20.69
CA PRO A 31 1.36 36.55 -21.62
C PRO A 31 1.20 35.03 -21.71
N ALA A 32 1.21 34.52 -22.93
CA ALA A 32 1.20 33.09 -23.20
C ALA A 32 2.30 32.39 -22.39
N PRO A 33 2.06 31.21 -21.83
CA PRO A 33 3.06 30.50 -21.07
C PRO A 33 4.30 30.32 -21.94
N THR A 34 5.41 30.87 -21.47
CA THR A 34 6.73 30.70 -22.06
C THR A 34 7.03 29.22 -22.24
N ALA A 35 7.61 28.85 -23.36
CA ALA A 35 7.99 27.50 -23.72
C ALA A 35 8.56 26.74 -22.51
N SER A 36 7.88 25.65 -22.14
CA SER A 36 8.30 24.73 -21.09
C SER A 36 9.74 24.30 -21.35
N SER A 37 10.64 24.58 -20.43
CA SER A 37 11.98 24.01 -20.42
C SER A 37 11.83 22.48 -20.38
N LYS A 38 12.39 21.78 -21.36
CA LYS A 38 12.52 20.32 -21.28
C LYS A 38 13.15 19.99 -19.93
N ALA A 39 12.55 19.02 -19.20
CA ALA A 39 13.14 18.50 -17.99
C ALA A 39 14.60 18.14 -18.27
N THR A 40 15.51 18.67 -17.47
CA THR A 40 16.95 18.45 -17.67
C THR A 40 17.25 16.99 -17.34
N VAL A 41 17.75 16.26 -18.32
CA VAL A 41 18.26 14.90 -18.10
C VAL A 41 19.52 15.02 -17.23
N PRO A 42 19.63 14.25 -16.11
CA PRO A 42 20.86 14.25 -15.33
C PRO A 42 22.06 13.77 -16.15
N GLU A 43 23.22 14.36 -15.92
CA GLU A 43 24.47 14.03 -16.61
C GLU A 43 24.82 12.54 -16.46
N GLY A 44 25.21 11.88 -17.55
CA GLY A 44 25.53 10.46 -17.61
C GLY A 44 24.32 9.53 -17.69
N LEU A 45 23.09 10.05 -17.67
CA LEU A 45 21.87 9.26 -17.79
C LEU A 45 21.16 9.40 -19.15
N GLU A 46 21.78 10.07 -20.13
CA GLU A 46 21.17 10.39 -21.43
C GLU A 46 20.69 9.13 -22.17
N SER A 47 21.44 8.04 -22.07
CA SER A 47 21.10 6.76 -22.72
C SER A 47 19.84 6.13 -22.11
N PHE A 48 19.62 6.27 -20.80
CA PHE A 48 18.46 5.73 -20.10
C PHE A 48 17.21 6.57 -20.38
N TYR A 49 17.32 7.88 -20.41
CA TYR A 49 16.21 8.78 -20.73
C TYR A 49 15.88 8.84 -22.23
N GLY A 50 16.83 8.45 -23.10
CA GLY A 50 16.65 8.44 -24.56
C GLY A 50 16.27 7.09 -25.15
N GLN A 51 16.16 6.03 -24.35
CA GLN A 51 15.79 4.70 -24.85
C GLN A 51 14.36 4.68 -25.40
N LYS A 52 14.13 3.88 -26.43
CA LYS A 52 12.79 3.67 -26.99
C LYS A 52 12.07 2.59 -26.15
N VAL A 53 10.89 2.90 -25.63
CA VAL A 53 10.04 1.91 -24.97
C VAL A 53 9.30 1.10 -26.02
N GLU A 54 9.50 -0.20 -26.02
CA GLU A 54 8.78 -1.14 -26.88
C GLU A 54 7.61 -1.75 -26.10
N TRP A 55 6.43 -1.15 -26.29
CA TRP A 55 5.20 -1.68 -25.71
C TRP A 55 4.70 -2.87 -26.51
N TYR A 56 4.35 -3.95 -25.83
CA TYR A 56 3.79 -5.17 -26.40
C TYR A 56 2.52 -5.59 -25.65
N ASP A 57 1.70 -6.43 -26.27
CA ASP A 57 0.52 -6.98 -25.63
C ASP A 57 0.93 -7.91 -24.47
N CYS A 58 0.42 -7.66 -23.26
CA CYS A 58 0.79 -8.42 -22.06
C CYS A 58 0.44 -9.92 -22.13
N VAL A 59 -0.53 -10.31 -22.98
CA VAL A 59 -0.91 -11.73 -23.19
C VAL A 59 -0.02 -12.45 -24.20
N ALA A 60 0.90 -11.75 -24.86
CA ALA A 60 1.85 -12.36 -25.78
C ALA A 60 2.77 -13.35 -25.05
N THR A 61 3.36 -14.30 -25.79
CA THR A 61 4.31 -15.27 -25.24
C THR A 61 5.44 -14.58 -24.49
N GLY A 62 5.60 -14.89 -23.21
CA GLY A 62 6.54 -14.22 -22.31
C GLY A 62 6.04 -12.88 -21.76
N GLY A 63 4.78 -12.52 -22.01
CA GLY A 63 4.13 -11.35 -21.42
C GLY A 63 3.88 -11.48 -19.93
N MET A 64 3.54 -10.36 -19.29
CA MET A 64 3.34 -10.23 -17.85
C MET A 64 1.87 -10.40 -17.43
N ALA A 65 1.00 -10.94 -18.29
CA ALA A 65 -0.40 -11.18 -17.95
C ALA A 65 -0.54 -12.46 -17.13
N LYS A 66 -1.29 -12.40 -16.03
CA LYS A 66 -1.66 -13.57 -15.23
C LYS A 66 -2.88 -14.33 -15.80
N SER A 67 -3.69 -13.68 -16.65
CA SER A 67 -4.88 -14.24 -17.28
C SER A 67 -4.85 -14.00 -18.79
N ALA A 68 -5.09 -15.04 -19.57
CA ALA A 68 -5.18 -14.97 -21.03
C ALA A 68 -6.37 -14.13 -21.55
N ASP A 69 -7.35 -13.85 -20.70
CA ASP A 69 -8.61 -13.18 -21.09
C ASP A 69 -8.54 -11.65 -20.95
N ARG A 70 -7.40 -11.08 -20.50
CA ARG A 70 -7.27 -9.65 -20.29
C ARG A 70 -6.63 -8.95 -21.49
N THR A 71 -7.47 -8.50 -22.40
CA THR A 71 -7.10 -7.62 -23.51
C THR A 71 -7.09 -6.16 -23.05
N GLY A 72 -6.27 -5.31 -23.67
CA GLY A 72 -6.23 -3.86 -23.38
C GLY A 72 -5.10 -3.41 -22.49
N PHE A 73 -4.26 -4.32 -22.01
CA PHE A 73 -3.04 -4.00 -21.28
C PHE A 73 -1.83 -4.07 -22.20
N GLN A 74 -0.93 -3.10 -22.03
CA GLN A 74 0.37 -3.06 -22.69
C GLN A 74 1.47 -3.18 -21.65
N CYS A 75 2.46 -4.01 -21.94
CA CYS A 75 3.61 -4.29 -21.10
C CYS A 75 4.90 -3.81 -21.76
N ALA A 76 5.87 -3.41 -20.95
CA ALA A 76 7.20 -3.04 -21.42
C ALA A 76 8.25 -3.32 -20.34
N LYS A 77 9.51 -3.44 -20.76
CA LYS A 77 10.67 -3.40 -19.87
C LYS A 77 11.63 -2.32 -20.36
N VAL A 78 12.19 -1.59 -19.41
CA VAL A 78 13.18 -0.55 -19.67
C VAL A 78 14.42 -0.78 -18.82
N LYS A 79 15.57 -0.33 -19.31
CA LYS A 79 16.84 -0.45 -18.59
C LYS A 79 17.08 0.77 -17.73
N VAL A 80 17.62 0.55 -16.53
CA VAL A 80 18.11 1.57 -15.62
C VAL A 80 19.49 1.15 -15.07
N PRO A 81 20.31 2.07 -14.55
CA PRO A 81 21.55 1.68 -13.91
C PRO A 81 21.28 0.80 -12.68
N LEU A 82 22.09 -0.21 -12.44
CA LEU A 82 22.11 -0.88 -11.14
C LEU A 82 22.48 0.11 -10.04
N ASP A 83 23.58 0.83 -10.23
CA ASP A 83 24.09 1.87 -9.34
C ASP A 83 24.05 3.23 -10.05
N TYR A 84 23.26 4.17 -9.57
CA TYR A 84 23.16 5.52 -10.11
C TYR A 84 24.42 6.38 -9.89
N SER A 85 25.33 5.94 -9.03
CA SER A 85 26.66 6.58 -8.90
C SER A 85 27.64 6.12 -9.99
N GLN A 86 27.33 5.01 -10.67
CA GLN A 86 28.13 4.38 -11.73
C GLN A 86 27.24 4.06 -12.95
N PRO A 87 26.68 5.07 -13.63
CA PRO A 87 25.66 4.84 -14.68
C PRO A 87 26.18 4.06 -15.90
N ASP A 88 27.50 4.07 -16.15
CA ASP A 88 28.15 3.28 -17.20
C ASP A 88 28.40 1.82 -16.79
N GLY A 89 28.02 1.44 -15.56
CA GLY A 89 28.20 0.10 -14.99
C GLY A 89 27.13 -0.90 -15.45
N GLN A 90 26.79 -1.81 -14.55
CA GLN A 90 25.73 -2.80 -14.79
C GLN A 90 24.36 -2.15 -14.86
N THR A 91 23.46 -2.75 -15.65
CA THR A 91 22.06 -2.32 -15.78
C THR A 91 21.12 -3.41 -15.31
N ILE A 92 19.94 -2.97 -14.89
CA ILE A 92 18.81 -3.84 -14.55
C ILE A 92 17.58 -3.45 -15.38
N GLU A 93 16.57 -4.29 -15.39
CA GLU A 93 15.31 -4.04 -16.10
C GLU A 93 14.18 -3.74 -15.12
N ILE A 94 13.41 -2.70 -15.45
CA ILE A 94 12.18 -2.33 -14.75
C ILE A 94 10.98 -2.67 -15.65
N ALA A 95 10.07 -3.47 -15.12
CA ALA A 95 8.84 -3.86 -15.79
C ALA A 95 7.74 -2.83 -15.55
N MET A 96 7.00 -2.52 -16.60
CA MET A 96 5.82 -1.67 -16.58
C MET A 96 4.63 -2.36 -17.22
N LYS A 97 3.44 -2.12 -16.67
CA LYS A 97 2.15 -2.45 -17.29
C LYS A 97 1.28 -1.22 -17.31
N LYS A 98 0.58 -0.99 -18.41
CA LYS A 98 -0.39 0.09 -18.49
C LYS A 98 -1.74 -0.38 -18.99
N HIS A 99 -2.78 0.21 -18.44
CA HIS A 99 -4.13 0.22 -18.97
C HIS A 99 -4.35 1.55 -19.69
N LEU A 100 -4.76 1.49 -20.95
CA LEU A 100 -4.94 2.70 -21.77
C LEU A 100 -6.17 3.48 -21.33
N ALA A 101 -6.08 4.82 -21.38
CA ALA A 101 -7.22 5.69 -21.14
C ALA A 101 -8.39 5.34 -22.05
N THR A 102 -9.58 5.20 -21.48
CA THR A 102 -10.80 4.84 -22.23
C THR A 102 -11.57 6.06 -22.75
N GLY A 103 -11.25 7.27 -22.28
CA GLY A 103 -11.87 8.51 -22.70
C GLY A 103 -11.30 9.07 -23.99
N SER A 104 -12.01 10.02 -24.59
CA SER A 104 -11.63 10.66 -25.86
C SER A 104 -10.46 11.66 -25.71
N VAL A 105 -10.18 12.12 -24.48
CA VAL A 105 -9.11 13.09 -24.17
C VAL A 105 -8.22 12.52 -23.07
N ARG A 106 -7.07 12.05 -23.46
CA ARG A 106 -6.04 11.56 -22.54
C ARG A 106 -5.29 12.74 -21.91
N GLN A 107 -5.10 12.72 -20.59
CA GLN A 107 -4.36 13.76 -19.83
C GLN A 107 -2.89 13.41 -19.54
N GLY A 108 -2.41 12.26 -19.97
CA GLY A 108 -1.07 11.75 -19.69
C GLY A 108 -1.11 10.41 -18.99
N SER A 109 -0.06 10.08 -18.25
CA SER A 109 0.00 8.87 -17.44
C SER A 109 -0.26 9.18 -15.96
N LEU A 110 -0.93 8.24 -15.28
CA LEU A 110 -1.03 8.16 -13.83
C LEU A 110 -0.22 6.95 -13.38
N PHE A 111 0.92 7.19 -12.74
CA PHE A 111 1.71 6.13 -12.15
C PHE A 111 1.13 5.71 -10.81
N VAL A 112 1.09 4.41 -10.56
CA VAL A 112 0.52 3.84 -9.33
C VAL A 112 1.51 2.90 -8.66
N ASN A 113 1.48 2.88 -7.32
CA ASN A 113 2.31 1.96 -6.52
C ASN A 113 1.52 1.46 -5.31
N PRO A 114 1.34 0.14 -5.15
CA PRO A 114 0.56 -0.46 -4.06
C PRO A 114 1.25 -0.35 -2.70
N GLY A 115 2.56 -0.14 -2.67
CA GLY A 115 3.32 -0.09 -1.43
C GLY A 115 4.11 -1.36 -1.13
N GLY A 116 4.13 -1.73 0.10
CA GLY A 116 4.96 -2.78 0.65
C GLY A 116 5.99 -2.22 1.61
N PRO A 117 7.25 -2.16 1.21
CA PRO A 117 7.82 -2.46 -0.13
C PRO A 117 7.73 -3.93 -0.53
N GLY A 118 7.82 -4.18 -1.84
CA GLY A 118 7.87 -5.54 -2.38
C GLY A 118 6.61 -6.00 -3.14
N TYR A 119 5.57 -5.15 -3.24
CA TYR A 119 4.39 -5.45 -4.05
C TYR A 119 4.52 -4.98 -5.49
N SER A 120 3.87 -5.76 -6.36
CA SER A 120 3.88 -5.55 -7.79
C SER A 120 2.88 -4.47 -8.23
N GLY A 121 3.38 -3.35 -8.76
CA GLY A 121 2.54 -2.38 -9.44
C GLY A 121 1.99 -2.90 -10.77
N VAL A 122 2.68 -3.85 -11.41
CA VAL A 122 2.21 -4.56 -12.61
C VAL A 122 0.93 -5.34 -12.29
N ASP A 123 0.90 -6.06 -11.16
CA ASP A 123 -0.28 -6.80 -10.71
C ASP A 123 -1.43 -5.87 -10.30
N MET A 124 -1.11 -4.73 -9.66
CA MET A 124 -2.11 -3.73 -9.28
C MET A 124 -2.90 -3.20 -10.48
N VAL A 125 -2.23 -2.96 -11.60
CA VAL A 125 -2.91 -2.49 -12.81
C VAL A 125 -3.83 -3.55 -13.42
N GLU A 126 -3.57 -4.84 -13.21
CA GLU A 126 -4.51 -5.90 -13.65
C GLU A 126 -5.85 -5.86 -12.91
N SER A 127 -5.88 -5.34 -11.68
CA SER A 127 -7.10 -5.16 -10.89
C SER A 127 -7.79 -3.80 -11.17
N ASN A 128 -7.43 -3.14 -12.26
CA ASN A 128 -7.79 -1.76 -12.60
C ASN A 128 -9.29 -1.45 -12.51
N GLU A 129 -10.17 -2.36 -12.94
CA GLU A 129 -11.63 -2.12 -12.97
C GLU A 129 -12.25 -1.96 -11.57
N THR A 130 -11.63 -2.58 -10.56
CA THR A 130 -12.09 -2.51 -9.17
C THR A 130 -11.32 -1.48 -8.34
N GLN A 131 -10.07 -1.21 -8.72
CA GLN A 131 -9.15 -0.35 -7.98
C GLN A 131 -9.31 1.14 -8.29
N PHE A 132 -9.55 1.48 -9.57
CA PHE A 132 -9.58 2.87 -10.01
C PHE A 132 -10.94 3.26 -10.56
N SER A 133 -11.35 4.50 -10.25
CA SER A 133 -12.63 5.01 -10.71
C SER A 133 -12.73 5.08 -12.24
N PRO A 134 -13.94 5.03 -12.79
CA PRO A 134 -14.16 5.31 -14.21
C PRO A 134 -13.62 6.69 -14.64
N THR A 135 -13.60 7.66 -13.75
CA THR A 135 -13.08 9.01 -14.01
C THR A 135 -11.57 8.99 -14.28
N LEU A 136 -10.79 8.28 -13.46
CA LEU A 136 -9.35 8.13 -13.67
C LEU A 136 -9.06 7.29 -14.92
N ASN A 137 -9.81 6.19 -15.13
CA ASN A 137 -9.67 5.33 -16.29
C ASN A 137 -9.99 6.03 -17.62
N GLN A 138 -10.88 7.01 -17.62
CA GLN A 138 -11.14 7.83 -18.80
C GLN A 138 -10.03 8.87 -19.05
N ALA A 139 -9.42 9.39 -18.00
CA ALA A 139 -8.49 10.50 -18.10
C ALA A 139 -7.03 10.09 -18.37
N TYR A 140 -6.60 8.95 -17.84
CA TYR A 140 -5.19 8.57 -17.79
C TYR A 140 -4.91 7.19 -18.38
N ASP A 141 -3.73 7.06 -18.99
CA ASP A 141 -3.09 5.75 -19.04
C ASP A 141 -2.61 5.43 -17.62
N ILE A 142 -3.18 4.40 -16.99
CA ILE A 142 -2.78 4.00 -15.65
C ILE A 142 -1.59 3.05 -15.77
N ILE A 143 -0.45 3.43 -15.20
CA ILE A 143 0.81 2.71 -15.30
C ILE A 143 1.24 2.20 -13.93
N GLY A 144 1.28 0.88 -13.76
CA GLY A 144 1.97 0.22 -12.67
C GLY A 144 3.36 -0.22 -13.12
N PHE A 145 4.28 -0.23 -12.19
CA PHE A 145 5.62 -0.75 -12.41
C PHE A 145 6.05 -1.59 -11.21
N ASP A 146 6.88 -2.58 -11.47
CA ASP A 146 7.53 -3.33 -10.41
C ASP A 146 8.85 -2.62 -10.08
N PRO A 147 9.04 -2.14 -8.84
CA PRO A 147 10.32 -1.58 -8.45
C PRO A 147 11.47 -2.58 -8.62
N ARG A 148 12.70 -2.09 -8.65
CA ARG A 148 13.89 -2.95 -8.58
C ARG A 148 13.80 -3.91 -7.40
N GLY A 149 14.15 -5.16 -7.60
CA GLY A 149 13.99 -6.22 -6.61
C GLY A 149 12.62 -6.89 -6.58
N VAL A 150 11.63 -6.45 -7.38
CA VAL A 150 10.23 -6.88 -7.31
C VAL A 150 9.77 -7.55 -8.61
N GLY A 151 9.00 -8.61 -8.48
CA GLY A 151 8.10 -9.17 -9.49
C GLY A 151 8.72 -9.43 -10.86
N SER A 152 8.16 -8.77 -11.89
CA SER A 152 8.58 -8.91 -13.29
C SER A 152 9.79 -8.04 -13.68
N SER A 153 10.22 -7.13 -12.80
CA SER A 153 11.51 -6.42 -12.89
C SER A 153 12.68 -7.36 -12.58
N THR A 154 13.89 -6.84 -12.60
CA THR A 154 15.03 -7.58 -12.06
C THR A 154 14.79 -7.80 -10.57
N ALA A 155 14.37 -9.00 -10.21
CA ALA A 155 13.85 -9.35 -8.89
C ALA A 155 14.92 -9.89 -7.93
N ILE A 156 14.70 -9.72 -6.62
CA ILE A 156 15.40 -10.48 -5.58
C ILE A 156 14.88 -11.93 -5.64
N THR A 157 15.80 -12.87 -5.68
CA THR A 157 15.53 -14.32 -5.70
C THR A 157 16.33 -14.98 -4.59
N CYS A 158 15.69 -15.78 -3.74
CA CYS A 158 16.32 -16.37 -2.56
C CYS A 158 16.38 -17.91 -2.60
N ASP A 159 15.88 -18.51 -3.67
CA ASP A 159 15.94 -19.95 -3.92
C ASP A 159 16.28 -20.24 -5.39
N ASP A 160 16.61 -21.47 -5.69
CA ASP A 160 16.91 -21.94 -7.04
C ASP A 160 15.66 -22.18 -7.92
N GLY A 161 14.49 -21.76 -7.44
CA GLY A 161 13.20 -21.99 -8.12
C GLY A 161 12.68 -23.42 -7.99
N ALA A 162 13.43 -24.33 -7.38
CA ALA A 162 13.03 -25.72 -7.23
C ALA A 162 11.99 -25.93 -6.11
N GLY A 163 11.80 -24.93 -5.24
CA GLY A 163 10.92 -24.98 -4.07
C GLY A 163 9.57 -24.28 -4.22
N GLN A 164 9.38 -23.45 -5.23
CA GLN A 164 8.08 -22.81 -5.48
C GLN A 164 7.14 -23.75 -6.24
N GLN A 165 6.67 -24.80 -5.59
CA GLN A 165 5.37 -25.33 -5.96
C GLN A 165 4.35 -24.25 -5.56
N PRO A 166 3.53 -23.75 -6.52
CA PRO A 166 2.38 -22.95 -6.14
C PRO A 166 1.60 -23.79 -5.12
N ALA A 167 1.32 -23.20 -3.96
CA ALA A 167 0.51 -23.86 -2.95
C ALA A 167 -0.68 -24.46 -3.70
N LYS A 168 -0.78 -25.78 -3.73
CA LYS A 168 -1.91 -26.45 -4.37
C LYS A 168 -3.12 -25.88 -3.68
N ALA A 169 -3.86 -25.04 -4.40
CA ALA A 169 -5.17 -24.60 -3.95
C ALA A 169 -5.90 -25.89 -3.56
N ALA A 170 -6.24 -26.00 -2.29
CA ALA A 170 -6.98 -27.15 -1.80
C ALA A 170 -8.30 -27.18 -2.59
N GLN A 171 -8.39 -28.06 -3.57
CA GLN A 171 -9.64 -28.41 -4.24
C GLN A 171 -10.44 -29.30 -3.29
N GLY A 172 -10.81 -28.76 -2.15
CA GLY A 172 -11.83 -29.32 -1.29
C GLY A 172 -13.15 -28.69 -1.67
N GLY A 173 -14.01 -29.46 -2.34
CA GLY A 173 -15.36 -29.03 -2.66
C GLY A 173 -16.10 -28.68 -1.37
N MET A 174 -16.41 -27.39 -1.19
CA MET A 174 -17.32 -26.92 -0.14
C MET A 174 -18.75 -27.06 -0.62
N GLY A 175 -19.65 -27.43 0.31
CA GLY A 175 -21.05 -27.66 0.04
C GLY A 175 -21.78 -26.40 -0.41
N VAL A 176 -22.89 -26.59 -1.11
CA VAL A 176 -23.67 -25.59 -1.89
C VAL A 176 -24.27 -24.44 -1.06
N ASN A 177 -24.01 -24.34 0.24
CA ASN A 177 -24.59 -23.35 1.16
C ASN A 177 -23.57 -22.45 1.87
N ASP A 178 -22.28 -22.56 1.54
CA ASP A 178 -21.27 -21.63 2.05
C ASP A 178 -21.21 -20.37 1.16
N PRO A 179 -21.12 -19.17 1.76
CA PRO A 179 -20.92 -17.95 1.00
C PRO A 179 -19.66 -18.11 0.17
N GLN A 180 -19.79 -17.96 -1.15
CA GLN A 180 -18.72 -18.16 -2.11
C GLN A 180 -17.52 -17.26 -1.77
N PRO A 181 -16.37 -17.80 -1.37
CA PRO A 181 -15.18 -17.01 -1.10
C PRO A 181 -14.60 -16.33 -2.35
N GLY A 182 -15.07 -16.71 -3.53
CA GLY A 182 -14.48 -16.34 -4.81
C GLY A 182 -14.57 -14.87 -5.21
N SER A 183 -15.60 -14.14 -4.72
CA SER A 183 -15.73 -12.70 -5.02
C SER A 183 -14.92 -11.78 -4.10
N LEU A 184 -14.50 -12.31 -2.95
CA LEU A 184 -13.79 -11.55 -1.90
C LEU A 184 -12.27 -11.48 -2.10
N VAL A 185 -11.76 -12.19 -3.07
CA VAL A 185 -10.33 -12.52 -3.18
C VAL A 185 -9.62 -11.68 -4.22
N ALA A 186 -10.34 -11.18 -5.21
CA ALA A 186 -9.77 -10.29 -6.20
C ALA A 186 -9.33 -8.96 -5.55
N ASP A 187 -10.12 -8.48 -4.57
CA ASP A 187 -9.88 -7.18 -3.93
C ASP A 187 -8.85 -7.26 -2.78
N ALA A 188 -8.70 -8.44 -2.15
CA ALA A 188 -7.76 -8.60 -1.03
C ALA A 188 -6.29 -8.78 -1.48
N ALA A 189 -6.06 -9.17 -2.71
CA ALA A 189 -4.71 -9.41 -3.23
C ALA A 189 -3.94 -8.12 -3.58
N GLY A 190 -4.62 -6.97 -3.62
CA GLY A 190 -4.04 -5.69 -4.05
C GLY A 190 -3.45 -4.82 -2.93
N ASP A 191 -3.78 -5.06 -1.68
CA ASP A 191 -3.70 -4.00 -0.69
C ASP A 191 -2.88 -4.30 0.57
N ASP A 192 -2.24 -5.44 0.73
CA ASP A 192 -1.35 -5.64 1.84
C ASP A 192 0.05 -6.06 1.46
N PRO A 193 0.97 -5.21 1.85
CA PRO A 193 2.38 -5.39 1.65
C PRO A 193 3.08 -6.37 2.57
N THR A 194 2.43 -7.06 3.43
CA THR A 194 3.14 -8.03 4.25
C THR A 194 2.67 -9.45 4.04
N PRO A 195 3.24 -10.18 3.10
CA PRO A 195 3.30 -11.62 3.23
C PRO A 195 4.43 -11.93 4.22
N PHE A 196 4.23 -11.50 5.47
CA PHE A 196 4.98 -12.16 6.50
C PHE A 196 4.39 -13.57 6.61
N ARG A 197 5.08 -14.56 6.09
CA ARG A 197 5.55 -15.51 7.09
C ARG A 197 6.18 -14.61 8.14
N ASP A 198 5.54 -14.40 9.26
CA ASP A 198 6.27 -14.16 10.49
C ASP A 198 7.34 -15.23 10.41
N ALA A 199 8.57 -14.85 10.02
CA ALA A 199 9.66 -15.80 9.98
C ALA A 199 9.49 -16.54 11.29
N GLU A 200 9.03 -17.79 11.17
CA GLU A 200 8.56 -18.52 12.33
C GLU A 200 9.67 -18.42 13.32
N ASN A 201 9.61 -17.36 14.12
CA ASN A 201 10.44 -17.24 15.27
C ASN A 201 9.63 -17.90 16.40
N PRO A 202 9.81 -19.19 16.63
CA PRO A 202 9.15 -19.87 17.75
C PRO A 202 9.43 -19.17 19.08
N ALA A 203 10.42 -18.31 19.10
CA ALA A 203 10.79 -17.51 20.27
C ALA A 203 10.10 -16.12 20.30
N ALA A 204 9.65 -15.57 19.16
CA ALA A 204 8.85 -14.33 19.14
C ALA A 204 7.38 -14.59 19.51
N ASP A 205 6.94 -15.81 19.42
CA ASP A 205 5.69 -16.23 19.99
C ASP A 205 5.88 -16.34 21.50
N GLY A 206 5.51 -15.30 22.24
CA GLY A 206 5.37 -15.31 23.70
C GLY A 206 4.34 -16.35 24.19
N GLY A 207 4.25 -17.49 23.51
CA GLY A 207 3.59 -18.72 23.87
C GLY A 207 4.32 -19.34 25.04
N ALA A 208 3.76 -19.08 26.18
CA ALA A 208 3.83 -19.87 27.40
C ALA A 208 5.18 -20.50 27.75
N GLU A 209 5.84 -19.92 28.76
CA GLU A 209 6.69 -20.67 29.69
C GLU A 209 8.01 -21.27 29.18
N GLY A 210 8.62 -20.70 28.17
CA GLY A 210 10.06 -20.77 28.03
C GLY A 210 10.60 -19.35 28.15
N ASN A 211 11.16 -18.97 29.29
CA ASN A 211 11.88 -17.71 29.49
C ASN A 211 13.14 -17.73 28.61
N ILE A 212 13.01 -17.60 27.27
CA ILE A 212 14.20 -17.31 26.48
C ILE A 212 14.61 -15.87 26.82
N SER A 213 15.90 -15.70 27.09
CA SER A 213 16.42 -14.37 27.33
C SER A 213 16.36 -13.53 26.05
N PHE A 214 16.26 -12.21 26.20
CA PHE A 214 16.29 -11.31 25.04
C PHE A 214 17.55 -11.52 24.16
N PRO A 215 18.76 -11.72 24.71
CA PRO A 215 19.91 -12.10 23.89
C PRO A 215 19.71 -13.37 23.07
N THR A 216 19.08 -14.42 23.63
CA THR A 216 18.78 -15.66 22.90
C THR A 216 17.81 -15.41 21.74
N LEU A 217 16.76 -14.59 21.96
CA LEU A 217 15.85 -14.16 20.91
C LEU A 217 16.59 -13.46 19.77
N ILE A 218 17.50 -12.53 20.08
CA ILE A 218 18.27 -11.81 19.06
C ILE A 218 19.27 -12.74 18.35
N ASP A 219 19.84 -13.73 19.03
CA ASP A 219 20.70 -14.72 18.39
C ASP A 219 19.93 -15.58 17.36
N GLU A 220 18.70 -15.99 17.67
CA GLU A 220 17.83 -16.72 16.75
C GLU A 220 17.47 -15.85 15.55
N ILE A 221 16.98 -14.62 15.77
CA ILE A 221 16.70 -13.65 14.70
C ILE A 221 17.93 -13.47 13.81
N THR A 222 19.10 -13.30 14.42
CA THR A 222 20.36 -13.09 13.70
C THR A 222 20.72 -14.27 12.82
N LYS A 223 20.54 -15.48 13.32
CA LYS A 223 20.81 -16.72 12.57
C LYS A 223 19.89 -16.82 11.36
N ASP A 224 18.57 -16.62 11.56
CA ASP A 224 17.57 -16.79 10.51
C ASP A 224 17.75 -15.74 9.41
N PHE A 225 17.95 -14.48 9.79
CA PHE A 225 18.11 -13.39 8.81
C PHE A 225 19.44 -13.48 8.03
N LYS A 226 20.52 -13.93 8.65
CA LYS A 226 21.77 -14.20 7.93
C LYS A 226 21.65 -15.37 6.95
N GLN A 227 20.89 -16.40 7.33
CA GLN A 227 20.64 -17.52 6.41
C GLN A 227 19.80 -17.08 5.22
N GLU A 228 18.77 -16.28 5.45
CA GLU A 228 17.90 -15.75 4.39
C GLU A 228 18.69 -14.81 3.46
N GLU A 229 19.47 -13.89 4.01
CA GLU A 229 20.35 -13.02 3.23
C GLU A 229 21.32 -13.84 2.35
N ALA A 230 22.00 -14.83 2.93
CA ALA A 230 22.93 -15.67 2.19
C ALA A 230 22.25 -16.42 1.03
N ASN A 231 21.03 -16.89 1.24
CA ASN A 231 20.23 -17.51 0.19
C ASN A 231 19.90 -16.49 -0.93
N CYS A 232 19.47 -15.28 -0.54
CA CYS A 232 19.15 -14.22 -1.50
C CYS A 232 20.40 -13.76 -2.28
N ALA A 233 21.53 -13.56 -1.61
CA ALA A 233 22.78 -13.16 -2.24
C ALA A 233 23.30 -14.20 -3.25
N ALA A 234 23.12 -15.50 -2.96
CA ALA A 234 23.53 -16.58 -3.85
C ALA A 234 22.72 -16.64 -5.15
N HIS A 235 21.42 -16.34 -5.09
CA HIS A 235 20.49 -16.55 -6.20
C HIS A 235 20.12 -15.27 -6.95
N THR A 236 20.20 -14.10 -6.32
CA THR A 236 19.87 -12.80 -6.95
C THR A 236 20.89 -12.42 -8.04
N LYS A 237 20.40 -11.99 -9.19
CA LYS A 237 21.23 -11.51 -10.32
C LYS A 237 20.70 -10.16 -10.84
N PRO A 238 21.58 -9.20 -11.15
CA PRO A 238 23.05 -9.26 -11.00
C PRO A 238 23.49 -9.27 -9.53
N ALA A 239 24.69 -9.79 -9.27
CA ALA A 239 25.29 -9.65 -7.95
C ALA A 239 25.37 -8.18 -7.54
N GLY A 240 25.09 -7.86 -6.29
CA GLY A 240 25.03 -6.48 -5.77
C GLY A 240 23.64 -5.83 -5.89
N LEU A 241 22.62 -6.48 -6.49
CA LEU A 241 21.27 -5.91 -6.51
C LEU A 241 20.77 -5.60 -5.08
N LEU A 242 21.09 -6.46 -4.11
CA LEU A 242 20.71 -6.26 -2.70
C LEU A 242 21.25 -4.96 -2.10
N ASP A 243 22.33 -4.39 -2.64
CA ASP A 243 22.92 -3.12 -2.22
C ASP A 243 22.29 -1.89 -2.90
N HIS A 244 21.36 -2.09 -3.82
CA HIS A 244 20.83 -1.02 -4.68
C HIS A 244 19.31 -1.07 -4.85
N VAL A 245 18.57 -1.53 -3.83
CA VAL A 245 17.10 -1.59 -3.85
C VAL A 245 16.44 -0.49 -3.00
N ASP A 246 17.21 0.50 -2.56
CA ASP A 246 16.73 1.62 -1.75
C ASP A 246 15.70 2.49 -2.49
N THR A 247 14.83 3.15 -1.73
CA THR A 247 13.75 3.99 -2.25
C THR A 247 14.23 5.18 -3.09
N VAL A 248 15.43 5.72 -2.84
CA VAL A 248 15.98 6.81 -3.67
C VAL A 248 16.34 6.30 -5.06
N SER A 249 16.89 5.11 -5.15
CA SER A 249 17.16 4.45 -6.44
C SER A 249 15.84 4.17 -7.18
N VAL A 250 14.80 3.69 -6.48
CA VAL A 250 13.45 3.51 -7.07
C VAL A 250 12.84 4.84 -7.53
N ALA A 251 13.01 5.92 -6.78
CA ALA A 251 12.52 7.25 -7.18
C ALA A 251 13.21 7.78 -8.44
N ARG A 252 14.50 7.46 -8.63
CA ARG A 252 15.24 7.78 -9.87
C ARG A 252 14.75 6.91 -11.03
N ASP A 253 14.51 5.61 -10.81
CA ASP A 253 13.87 4.76 -11.81
C ASP A 253 12.53 5.36 -12.25
N LEU A 254 11.71 5.78 -11.32
CA LEU A 254 10.39 6.37 -11.59
C LEU A 254 10.48 7.65 -12.44
N ASP A 255 11.54 8.47 -12.27
CA ASP A 255 11.73 9.65 -13.13
C ASP A 255 12.15 9.26 -14.57
N VAL A 256 12.96 8.21 -14.73
CA VAL A 256 13.24 7.61 -16.06
C VAL A 256 11.93 7.11 -16.69
N LEU A 257 11.11 6.35 -15.95
CA LEU A 257 9.82 5.82 -16.45
C LEU A 257 8.86 6.95 -16.86
N ARG A 258 8.75 8.03 -16.06
CA ARG A 258 7.98 9.23 -16.38
C ARG A 258 8.43 9.83 -17.72
N ALA A 259 9.72 10.05 -17.88
CA ALA A 259 10.27 10.65 -19.11
C ALA A 259 10.02 9.77 -20.34
N LEU A 260 10.20 8.47 -20.20
CA LEU A 260 10.00 7.49 -21.27
C LEU A 260 8.51 7.31 -21.64
N SER A 261 7.60 7.61 -20.72
CA SER A 261 6.16 7.65 -20.99
C SER A 261 5.71 8.93 -21.71
N GLY A 262 6.65 9.87 -21.92
CA GLY A 262 6.42 11.15 -22.61
C GLY A 262 5.81 12.24 -21.72
N ASP A 263 5.74 12.02 -20.40
CA ASP A 263 5.16 12.96 -19.46
C ASP A 263 6.20 13.96 -18.94
N GLN A 264 5.87 15.25 -18.98
CA GLN A 264 6.74 16.31 -18.43
C GLN A 264 6.76 16.27 -16.90
N LYS A 265 5.66 15.88 -16.28
CA LYS A 265 5.47 15.79 -14.83
C LYS A 265 4.88 14.46 -14.45
N LEU A 266 5.29 13.95 -13.30
CA LEU A 266 4.76 12.72 -12.73
C LEU A 266 3.39 12.99 -12.09
N ASN A 267 2.31 12.39 -12.63
CA ASN A 267 1.08 12.21 -11.86
C ASN A 267 1.18 10.86 -11.16
N TYR A 268 0.85 10.83 -9.87
CA TYR A 268 1.14 9.68 -9.03
C TYR A 268 0.06 9.42 -7.99
N LEU A 269 -0.29 8.16 -7.79
CA LEU A 269 -1.14 7.69 -6.69
C LEU A 269 -0.41 6.54 -5.99
N GLY A 270 0.12 6.83 -4.82
CA GLY A 270 0.87 5.88 -4.00
C GLY A 270 0.13 5.53 -2.72
N PHE A 271 0.13 4.24 -2.40
CA PHE A 271 -0.48 3.69 -1.21
C PHE A 271 0.59 3.20 -0.24
N SER A 272 0.39 3.39 1.08
CA SER A 272 1.28 2.81 2.09
C SER A 272 2.76 3.21 1.87
N TYR A 273 3.67 2.23 1.73
CA TYR A 273 5.07 2.51 1.33
C TYR A 273 5.16 3.33 0.03
N GLY A 274 4.20 3.20 -0.91
CA GLY A 274 4.17 4.03 -2.11
C GLY A 274 4.11 5.53 -1.80
N THR A 275 3.63 5.92 -0.62
CA THR A 275 3.67 7.31 -0.15
C THR A 275 5.09 7.76 0.21
N TYR A 276 5.88 6.86 0.80
CA TYR A 276 7.29 7.08 1.11
C TYR A 276 8.11 7.24 -0.19
N LEU A 277 7.85 6.41 -1.19
CA LEU A 277 8.43 6.54 -2.53
C LEU A 277 8.02 7.88 -3.18
N GLY A 278 6.73 8.23 -3.18
CA GLY A 278 6.23 9.48 -3.77
C GLY A 278 6.81 10.71 -3.09
N ALA A 279 6.93 10.71 -1.75
CA ALA A 279 7.54 11.81 -1.01
C ALA A 279 9.03 11.98 -1.36
N HIS A 280 9.80 10.88 -1.46
CA HIS A 280 11.20 10.92 -1.89
C HIS A 280 11.35 11.38 -3.34
N TYR A 281 10.45 10.95 -4.22
CA TYR A 281 10.41 11.45 -5.59
C TYR A 281 10.21 12.97 -5.63
N ALA A 282 9.24 13.48 -4.89
CA ALA A 282 8.95 14.91 -4.84
C ALA A 282 10.11 15.74 -4.27
N GLU A 283 10.87 15.19 -3.30
CA GLU A 283 12.08 15.83 -2.77
C GLU A 283 13.20 15.89 -3.79
N LEU A 284 13.42 14.78 -4.54
CA LEU A 284 14.50 14.67 -5.53
C LEU A 284 14.18 15.42 -6.81
N PHE A 285 12.93 15.42 -7.24
CA PHE A 285 12.47 15.95 -8.52
C PHE A 285 11.28 16.91 -8.38
N PRO A 286 11.38 17.97 -7.56
CA PRO A 286 10.25 18.87 -7.31
C PRO A 286 9.72 19.52 -8.59
N ALA A 287 10.59 19.86 -9.54
CA ALA A 287 10.20 20.44 -10.82
C ALA A 287 9.43 19.45 -11.72
N ASN A 288 9.66 18.13 -11.56
CA ASN A 288 9.00 17.09 -12.33
C ASN A 288 7.75 16.55 -11.63
N THR A 289 7.45 17.00 -10.41
CA THR A 289 6.25 16.58 -9.65
C THR A 289 5.00 17.23 -10.25
N GLY A 290 4.02 16.40 -10.61
CA GLY A 290 2.70 16.78 -11.08
C GLY A 290 1.64 16.66 -9.99
N ARG A 291 0.49 16.08 -10.33
CA ARG A 291 -0.59 15.80 -9.36
C ARG A 291 -0.25 14.52 -8.61
N MET A 292 -0.07 14.64 -7.31
CA MET A 292 0.40 13.53 -6.48
C MET A 292 -0.54 13.30 -5.31
N VAL A 293 -1.01 12.07 -5.15
CA VAL A 293 -1.81 11.60 -4.02
C VAL A 293 -1.02 10.55 -3.25
N LEU A 294 -0.93 10.72 -1.94
CA LEU A 294 -0.21 9.85 -1.02
C LEU A 294 -1.21 9.34 0.05
N ASP A 295 -1.71 8.12 -0.13
CA ASP A 295 -2.78 7.54 0.69
C ASP A 295 -2.24 6.51 1.68
N GLY A 296 -2.57 6.67 2.97
CA GLY A 296 -2.02 5.85 4.05
C GLY A 296 -0.54 6.14 4.25
N ALA A 297 -0.20 7.38 4.59
CA ALA A 297 1.16 7.88 4.51
C ALA A 297 2.11 7.31 5.56
N VAL A 298 3.33 6.99 5.12
CA VAL A 298 4.47 6.71 6.00
C VAL A 298 5.17 8.02 6.33
N ASP A 299 5.43 8.26 7.61
CA ASP A 299 6.25 9.41 8.07
C ASP A 299 7.73 9.13 7.82
N PRO A 300 8.41 9.86 6.92
CA PRO A 300 9.81 9.61 6.57
C PRO A 300 10.81 9.97 7.67
N SER A 301 10.38 10.66 8.71
CA SER A 301 11.22 11.06 9.83
C SER A 301 11.41 9.96 10.90
N LEU A 302 10.67 8.85 10.80
CA LEU A 302 10.67 7.78 11.80
C LEU A 302 11.81 6.77 11.58
N SER A 303 12.43 6.34 12.67
CA SER A 303 13.36 5.21 12.72
C SER A 303 12.63 3.87 12.48
N LEU A 304 13.39 2.78 12.28
CA LEU A 304 12.82 1.42 12.20
C LEU A 304 12.05 1.06 13.48
N GLY A 305 12.61 1.35 14.65
CA GLY A 305 11.97 1.10 15.94
C GLY A 305 10.68 1.91 16.12
N ASP A 306 10.68 3.22 15.76
CA ASP A 306 9.49 4.07 15.87
C ASP A 306 8.37 3.61 14.92
N ARG A 307 8.70 3.18 13.69
CA ARG A 307 7.73 2.59 12.76
C ARG A 307 7.12 1.31 13.34
N ALA A 308 7.96 0.41 13.84
CA ALA A 308 7.50 -0.83 14.47
C ALA A 308 6.57 -0.57 15.66
N ALA A 309 6.94 0.34 16.55
CA ALA A 309 6.13 0.71 17.71
C ALA A 309 4.79 1.35 17.30
N GLY A 310 4.81 2.24 16.30
CA GLY A 310 3.62 2.87 15.76
C GLY A 310 2.64 1.87 15.14
N GLN A 311 3.14 0.95 14.31
CA GLN A 311 2.35 -0.11 13.70
C GLN A 311 1.79 -1.08 14.75
N ALA A 312 2.62 -1.53 15.68
CA ALA A 312 2.17 -2.44 16.74
C ALA A 312 1.00 -1.84 17.53
N LYS A 313 1.10 -0.58 17.93
CA LYS A 313 0.01 0.15 18.60
C LYS A 313 -1.21 0.34 17.69
N GLY A 314 -1.00 0.60 16.40
CA GLY A 314 -2.07 0.74 15.40
C GLY A 314 -2.89 -0.54 15.28
N PHE A 315 -2.24 -1.67 15.12
CA PHE A 315 -2.91 -2.99 15.07
C PHE A 315 -3.62 -3.35 16.38
N GLU A 316 -3.03 -3.05 17.53
CA GLU A 316 -3.67 -3.28 18.82
C GLU A 316 -4.95 -2.45 18.97
N THR A 317 -4.93 -1.20 18.52
CA THR A 317 -6.09 -0.31 18.48
C THR A 317 -7.16 -0.83 17.53
N ALA A 318 -6.77 -1.28 16.33
CA ALA A 318 -7.68 -1.83 15.35
C ALA A 318 -8.33 -3.14 15.83
N LEU A 319 -7.58 -4.02 16.52
CA LEU A 319 -8.15 -5.22 17.14
C LEU A 319 -9.25 -4.86 18.16
N ARG A 320 -9.00 -3.86 18.99
CA ARG A 320 -10.00 -3.38 19.94
C ARG A 320 -11.26 -2.85 19.25
N THR A 321 -11.06 -2.05 18.19
CA THR A 321 -12.17 -1.51 17.38
C THR A 321 -12.96 -2.61 16.69
N TYR A 322 -12.26 -3.61 16.12
CA TYR A 322 -12.90 -4.81 15.56
C TYR A 322 -13.76 -5.54 16.60
N VAL A 323 -13.24 -5.79 17.81
CA VAL A 323 -13.98 -6.44 18.88
C VAL A 323 -15.25 -5.66 19.23
N GLN A 324 -15.17 -4.33 19.36
CA GLN A 324 -16.34 -3.47 19.61
C GLN A 324 -17.39 -3.58 18.50
N GLN A 325 -16.96 -3.57 17.24
CA GLN A 325 -17.88 -3.72 16.11
C GLN A 325 -18.46 -5.14 15.98
N CYS A 326 -17.68 -6.16 16.32
CA CYS A 326 -18.19 -7.52 16.43
C CYS A 326 -19.31 -7.60 17.49
N GLN A 327 -19.03 -7.11 18.70
CA GLN A 327 -19.99 -7.15 19.82
C GLN A 327 -21.25 -6.30 19.57
N SER A 328 -21.14 -5.23 18.78
CA SER A 328 -22.31 -4.42 18.37
C SER A 328 -23.07 -4.98 17.16
N GLY A 329 -22.62 -6.10 16.58
CA GLY A 329 -23.24 -6.73 15.40
C GLY A 329 -22.89 -6.08 14.06
N GLN A 330 -21.90 -5.17 14.00
CA GLN A 330 -21.49 -4.52 12.77
C GLN A 330 -20.45 -5.32 11.97
N ALA A 331 -19.64 -6.13 12.65
CA ALA A 331 -18.61 -6.97 12.04
C ALA A 331 -19.00 -8.46 12.05
N VAL A 332 -20.26 -8.78 11.77
CA VAL A 332 -20.80 -10.16 11.70
C VAL A 332 -21.50 -10.38 10.37
N GLN A 333 -21.57 -11.62 9.92
CA GLN A 333 -22.38 -12.01 8.77
C GLN A 333 -23.88 -12.05 9.16
N GLU A 334 -24.76 -12.05 8.16
CA GLU A 334 -26.19 -12.20 8.39
C GLU A 334 -26.48 -13.52 9.15
N ASN A 335 -27.31 -13.44 10.17
CA ASN A 335 -27.67 -14.56 11.09
C ASN A 335 -26.50 -15.12 11.94
N GLN A 336 -25.39 -14.39 12.04
CA GLN A 336 -24.28 -14.72 12.92
C GLN A 336 -24.24 -13.79 14.14
N SER A 337 -23.80 -14.31 15.29
CA SER A 337 -23.48 -13.50 16.47
C SER A 337 -21.99 -13.45 16.71
N CYS A 338 -21.53 -12.39 17.38
CA CYS A 338 -20.13 -12.26 17.76
C CYS A 338 -19.77 -13.32 18.82
N PRO A 339 -18.70 -14.12 18.60
CA PRO A 339 -18.26 -15.10 19.60
C PRO A 339 -17.51 -14.47 20.78
N LEU A 340 -17.12 -13.19 20.65
CA LEU A 340 -16.38 -12.45 21.66
C LEU A 340 -17.34 -11.78 22.63
N THR A 341 -17.27 -12.15 23.90
CA THR A 341 -18.24 -11.74 24.95
C THR A 341 -17.62 -10.80 25.98
N GLY A 342 -18.45 -10.11 26.74
CA GLY A 342 -18.03 -9.12 27.74
C GLY A 342 -17.86 -7.72 27.13
N ASP A 343 -16.93 -6.95 27.67
CA ASP A 343 -16.53 -5.67 27.08
C ASP A 343 -15.40 -5.85 26.03
N ALA A 344 -14.94 -4.74 25.46
CA ALA A 344 -13.91 -4.79 24.44
C ALA A 344 -12.58 -5.39 24.95
N ASP A 345 -12.20 -5.13 26.22
CA ASP A 345 -10.99 -5.69 26.81
C ASP A 345 -11.12 -7.20 27.02
N ALA A 346 -12.27 -7.65 27.46
CA ALA A 346 -12.57 -9.09 27.59
C ALA A 346 -12.52 -9.79 26.23
N GLY A 347 -13.09 -9.19 25.19
CA GLY A 347 -13.05 -9.74 23.82
C GLY A 347 -11.64 -9.81 23.25
N VAL A 348 -10.83 -8.76 23.41
CA VAL A 348 -9.40 -8.78 23.03
C VAL A 348 -8.66 -9.88 23.79
N GLN A 349 -8.92 -10.03 25.09
CA GLN A 349 -8.28 -11.08 25.89
C GLN A 349 -8.70 -12.49 25.43
N GLN A 350 -9.93 -12.69 24.94
CA GLN A 350 -10.36 -13.97 24.37
C GLN A 350 -9.59 -14.31 23.09
N VAL A 351 -9.33 -13.31 22.20
CA VAL A 351 -8.48 -13.51 21.01
C VAL A 351 -7.06 -13.90 21.43
N ARG A 352 -6.46 -13.21 22.39
CA ARG A 352 -5.11 -13.55 22.92
C ARG A 352 -5.08 -14.94 23.54
N SER A 353 -6.12 -15.31 24.28
CA SER A 353 -6.22 -16.63 24.89
C SER A 353 -6.35 -17.74 23.85
N LEU A 354 -7.07 -17.49 22.74
CA LEU A 354 -7.14 -18.41 21.62
C LEU A 354 -5.75 -18.61 21.00
N ILE A 355 -5.02 -17.53 20.71
CA ILE A 355 -3.66 -17.56 20.20
C ILE A 355 -2.75 -18.38 21.12
N ALA A 356 -2.68 -18.03 22.41
CA ALA A 356 -1.84 -18.73 23.38
C ALA A 356 -2.23 -20.21 23.61
N SER A 357 -3.51 -20.55 23.43
CA SER A 357 -3.97 -21.94 23.49
C SER A 357 -3.54 -22.73 22.25
N ALA A 358 -3.60 -22.11 21.07
CA ALA A 358 -3.22 -22.73 19.82
C ALA A 358 -1.69 -22.92 19.70
N ASP A 359 -0.89 -22.05 20.32
CA ASP A 359 0.57 -22.24 20.42
C ASP A 359 0.92 -23.50 21.23
N LYS A 360 0.13 -23.81 22.28
CA LYS A 360 0.33 -25.02 23.09
C LYS A 360 -0.27 -26.26 22.45
N THR A 361 -1.42 -26.11 21.83
CA THR A 361 -2.19 -27.20 21.22
C THR A 361 -2.82 -26.68 19.93
N PRO A 362 -2.15 -26.85 18.79
CA PRO A 362 -2.64 -26.37 17.50
C PRO A 362 -4.04 -26.90 17.18
N LEU A 363 -4.87 -26.05 16.59
CA LEU A 363 -6.21 -26.42 16.15
C LEU A 363 -6.13 -27.40 14.98
N LYS A 364 -7.01 -28.37 14.97
CA LYS A 364 -7.18 -29.28 13.83
C LYS A 364 -7.89 -28.56 12.69
N THR A 365 -7.64 -29.04 11.47
CA THR A 365 -8.36 -28.59 10.27
C THR A 365 -9.04 -29.77 9.58
N ALA A 366 -9.83 -29.48 8.55
CA ALA A 366 -10.43 -30.51 7.68
C ALA A 366 -9.37 -31.37 6.98
N ASP A 367 -8.16 -30.84 6.74
CA ASP A 367 -7.00 -31.63 6.30
C ASP A 367 -6.25 -32.18 7.52
N PRO A 368 -6.21 -33.52 7.72
CA PRO A 368 -5.57 -34.11 8.89
C PRO A 368 -4.04 -33.87 8.95
N ASN A 369 -3.43 -33.41 7.87
CA ASN A 369 -1.99 -33.10 7.80
C ASN A 369 -1.70 -31.63 8.12
N VAL A 370 -2.72 -30.81 8.32
CA VAL A 370 -2.60 -29.36 8.55
C VAL A 370 -3.17 -29.00 9.90
N THR A 371 -2.41 -28.26 10.67
CA THR A 371 -2.85 -27.69 11.95
C THR A 371 -2.64 -26.18 11.93
N VAL A 372 -3.38 -25.47 12.77
CA VAL A 372 -3.32 -24.02 12.93
C VAL A 372 -2.83 -23.71 14.34
N ASP A 373 -1.66 -23.11 14.43
CA ASP A 373 -1.03 -22.62 15.66
C ASP A 373 -1.42 -21.17 15.98
N GLY A 374 -0.90 -20.61 17.06
CA GLY A 374 -1.19 -19.24 17.45
C GLY A 374 -0.55 -18.21 16.52
N SER A 375 0.59 -18.53 15.91
CA SER A 375 1.25 -17.63 14.95
C SER A 375 0.39 -17.46 13.69
N THR A 376 -0.17 -18.55 13.19
CA THR A 376 -1.12 -18.55 12.06
C THR A 376 -2.37 -17.72 12.40
N ILE A 377 -2.94 -17.89 13.61
CA ILE A 377 -4.10 -17.10 14.04
C ILE A 377 -3.75 -15.62 14.12
N ARG A 378 -2.60 -15.28 14.73
CA ARG A 378 -2.13 -13.88 14.87
C ARG A 378 -1.95 -13.23 13.50
N SER A 379 -1.36 -13.93 12.55
CA SER A 379 -1.15 -13.46 11.17
C SER A 379 -2.48 -13.20 10.46
N VAL A 380 -3.46 -14.12 10.58
CA VAL A 380 -4.80 -13.93 10.02
C VAL A 380 -5.50 -12.74 10.67
N VAL A 381 -5.51 -12.66 12.00
CA VAL A 381 -6.14 -11.52 12.70
C VAL A 381 -5.51 -10.20 12.21
N ARG A 382 -4.19 -10.10 12.23
CA ARG A 382 -3.48 -8.90 11.76
C ARG A 382 -3.85 -8.55 10.32
N ARG A 383 -3.84 -9.52 9.42
CA ARG A 383 -4.16 -9.32 8.00
C ARG A 383 -5.57 -8.78 7.80
N PHE A 384 -6.54 -9.35 8.48
CA PHE A 384 -7.93 -8.97 8.31
C PHE A 384 -8.29 -7.65 9.01
N LEU A 385 -7.40 -7.11 9.86
CA LEU A 385 -7.54 -5.76 10.41
C LEU A 385 -7.22 -4.64 9.40
N TYR A 386 -6.60 -4.96 8.27
CA TYR A 386 -6.34 -3.98 7.19
C TYR A 386 -7.61 -3.43 6.55
N SER A 387 -8.72 -4.16 6.55
CA SER A 387 -9.99 -3.68 6.01
C SER A 387 -11.18 -4.12 6.84
N SER A 388 -12.01 -3.16 7.24
CA SER A 388 -13.25 -3.44 7.98
C SER A 388 -14.27 -4.26 7.18
N GLU A 389 -14.17 -4.27 5.85
CA GLU A 389 -15.01 -5.08 4.96
C GLU A 389 -14.78 -6.59 5.16
N TYR A 390 -13.58 -6.96 5.63
CA TYR A 390 -13.21 -8.36 5.89
C TYR A 390 -13.52 -8.82 7.32
N TRP A 391 -13.93 -7.93 8.21
CA TRP A 391 -14.19 -8.26 9.61
C TRP A 391 -15.28 -9.31 9.82
N PRO A 392 -16.37 -9.35 9.03
CA PRO A 392 -17.35 -10.45 9.15
C PRO A 392 -16.76 -11.84 8.88
N PHE A 393 -15.74 -11.96 7.99
CA PHE A 393 -15.06 -13.24 7.74
C PHE A 393 -14.11 -13.60 8.87
N LEU A 394 -13.42 -12.61 9.43
CA LEU A 394 -12.61 -12.81 10.64
C LEU A 394 -13.49 -13.29 11.81
N THR A 395 -14.66 -12.69 11.98
CA THR A 395 -15.61 -13.10 13.01
C THR A 395 -16.05 -14.54 12.83
N TYR A 396 -16.37 -14.96 11.59
CA TYR A 396 -16.72 -16.35 11.30
C TYR A 396 -15.57 -17.31 11.61
N ALA A 397 -14.35 -16.95 11.22
CA ALA A 397 -13.16 -17.76 11.50
C ALA A 397 -12.91 -17.94 13.01
N LEU A 398 -13.01 -16.85 13.77
CA LEU A 398 -12.85 -16.87 15.22
C LEU A 398 -13.97 -17.65 15.91
N ASP A 399 -15.21 -17.58 15.41
CA ASP A 399 -16.32 -18.36 15.94
C ASP A 399 -16.05 -19.86 15.82
N GLN A 400 -15.67 -20.34 14.62
CA GLN A 400 -15.31 -21.75 14.44
C GLN A 400 -14.15 -22.18 15.35
N ALA A 401 -13.11 -21.34 15.45
CA ALA A 401 -11.94 -21.63 16.26
C ALA A 401 -12.26 -21.65 17.77
N ILE A 402 -13.10 -20.74 18.26
CA ILE A 402 -13.45 -20.62 19.70
C ILE A 402 -14.46 -21.71 20.11
N THR A 403 -15.56 -21.85 19.35
CA THR A 403 -16.70 -22.65 19.73
C THR A 403 -16.56 -24.14 19.36
N GLN A 404 -15.95 -24.42 18.19
CA GLN A 404 -15.83 -25.77 17.64
C GLN A 404 -14.41 -26.34 17.71
N LYS A 405 -13.41 -25.53 18.08
CA LYS A 405 -11.97 -25.87 18.03
C LYS A 405 -11.51 -26.28 16.64
N ASP A 406 -12.14 -25.72 15.61
CA ASP A 406 -11.86 -25.96 14.21
C ASP A 406 -11.05 -24.81 13.61
N GLY A 407 -9.84 -25.12 13.13
CA GLY A 407 -8.92 -24.19 12.46
C GLY A 407 -9.10 -24.08 10.95
N SER A 408 -10.04 -24.84 10.35
CA SER A 408 -10.15 -24.96 8.90
C SER A 408 -10.35 -23.63 8.19
N TYR A 409 -11.23 -22.77 8.72
CA TYR A 409 -11.48 -21.47 8.11
C TYR A 409 -10.31 -20.48 8.33
N ILE A 410 -9.66 -20.53 9.50
CA ILE A 410 -8.40 -19.80 9.73
C ILE A 410 -7.36 -20.19 8.68
N GLN A 411 -7.20 -21.49 8.38
CA GLN A 411 -6.26 -21.97 7.34
C GLN A 411 -6.60 -21.44 5.95
N VAL A 412 -7.89 -21.40 5.59
CA VAL A 412 -8.35 -20.80 4.33
C VAL A 412 -7.97 -19.32 4.27
N LEU A 413 -8.24 -18.57 5.34
CA LEU A 413 -7.90 -17.14 5.42
C LEU A 413 -6.37 -16.91 5.41
N TYR A 414 -5.60 -17.80 6.05
CA TYR A 414 -4.13 -17.73 6.04
C TYR A 414 -3.55 -17.88 4.64
N GLY A 415 -4.05 -18.84 3.86
CA GLY A 415 -3.64 -18.99 2.45
C GLY A 415 -3.93 -17.75 1.59
N LYS A 416 -4.96 -16.98 1.95
CA LYS A 416 -5.26 -15.69 1.32
C LYS A 416 -4.34 -14.59 1.84
N ALA A 417 -4.10 -14.55 3.14
CA ALA A 417 -3.26 -13.56 3.80
C ALA A 417 -1.80 -13.60 3.32
N THR A 418 -1.31 -14.76 2.90
CA THR A 418 0.07 -14.97 2.47
C THR A 418 0.26 -14.92 0.94
N ALA A 419 -0.80 -14.68 0.18
CA ALA A 419 -0.71 -14.54 -1.27
C ALA A 419 -0.18 -13.14 -1.65
N GLY A 420 0.87 -13.09 -2.48
CA GLY A 420 1.48 -11.84 -2.99
C GLY A 420 2.66 -11.33 -2.14
N GLY A 421 3.48 -10.45 -2.72
CA GLY A 421 4.67 -9.85 -2.11
C GLY A 421 5.83 -10.81 -1.81
N SER A 422 6.97 -10.25 -1.44
CA SER A 422 8.17 -11.00 -1.06
C SER A 422 8.72 -10.48 0.27
N ALA A 423 8.74 -11.33 1.29
CA ALA A 423 9.30 -10.98 2.60
C ALA A 423 10.78 -10.57 2.51
N PRO A 424 11.66 -11.27 1.75
CA PRO A 424 13.03 -10.83 1.54
C PRO A 424 13.13 -9.43 0.93
N THR A 425 12.31 -9.11 -0.07
CA THR A 425 12.31 -7.78 -0.70
C THR A 425 11.88 -6.69 0.29
N PHE A 426 10.91 -6.98 1.16
CA PHE A 426 10.50 -6.04 2.21
C PHE A 426 11.67 -5.65 3.11
N TYR A 427 12.44 -6.64 3.60
CA TYR A 427 13.62 -6.37 4.44
C TYR A 427 14.73 -5.71 3.65
N ALA A 428 15.04 -6.19 2.44
CA ALA A 428 16.08 -5.61 1.61
C ALA A 428 15.90 -4.10 1.42
N VAL A 429 14.67 -3.65 1.11
CA VAL A 429 14.36 -2.23 0.91
C VAL A 429 14.38 -1.45 2.23
N ASN A 430 13.66 -1.91 3.26
CA ASN A 430 13.57 -1.17 4.52
C ASN A 430 14.94 -1.04 5.22
N CYS A 431 15.78 -2.08 5.16
CA CYS A 431 17.11 -2.06 5.77
C CYS A 431 18.08 -1.14 5.02
N GLN A 432 17.88 -0.94 3.70
CA GLN A 432 18.65 0.04 2.94
C GLN A 432 18.13 1.47 3.10
N ASP A 433 16.84 1.64 3.31
CA ASP A 433 16.25 2.98 3.46
C ASP A 433 16.60 3.61 4.81
N ILE A 434 16.66 2.82 5.87
CA ILE A 434 16.80 3.31 7.25
C ILE A 434 17.96 2.58 7.93
N PRO A 435 19.00 3.32 8.36
CA PRO A 435 20.14 2.73 9.03
C PRO A 435 19.73 2.15 10.39
N VAL A 436 20.35 1.04 10.74
CA VAL A 436 20.25 0.43 12.07
C VAL A 436 20.66 1.43 13.15
N GLN A 437 19.87 1.52 14.19
CA GLN A 437 20.12 2.38 15.35
C GLN A 437 20.15 1.56 16.65
N GLY A 438 20.88 2.08 17.62
CA GLY A 438 20.94 1.47 18.94
C GLY A 438 21.86 0.25 19.04
N ASP A 439 21.68 -0.47 20.13
CA ASP A 439 22.42 -1.67 20.52
C ASP A 439 21.50 -2.64 21.29
N MET A 440 22.04 -3.78 21.69
CA MET A 440 21.30 -4.81 22.42
C MET A 440 20.47 -4.27 23.59
N ALA A 441 21.04 -3.32 24.36
CA ALA A 441 20.36 -2.78 25.55
C ALA A 441 19.18 -1.85 25.17
N SER A 442 19.37 -1.01 24.16
CA SER A 442 18.31 -0.15 23.65
C SER A 442 17.21 -0.96 22.95
N TRP A 443 17.56 -1.98 22.16
CA TRP A 443 16.60 -2.87 21.51
C TRP A 443 15.75 -3.65 22.51
N GLU A 444 16.36 -4.16 23.60
CA GLU A 444 15.61 -4.83 24.67
C GLU A 444 14.59 -3.90 25.31
N LYS A 445 15.02 -2.67 25.63
CA LYS A 445 14.12 -1.64 26.19
C LYS A 445 12.95 -1.33 25.26
N ASP A 446 13.24 -1.11 23.98
CA ASP A 446 12.22 -0.78 22.97
C ASP A 446 11.26 -1.96 22.75
N TYR A 447 11.80 -3.18 22.73
CA TYR A 447 10.99 -4.40 22.63
C TYR A 447 10.03 -4.54 23.80
N GLN A 448 10.50 -4.31 25.04
CA GLN A 448 9.62 -4.34 26.23
C GLN A 448 8.53 -3.26 26.16
N GLN A 449 8.82 -2.07 25.63
CA GLN A 449 7.83 -1.03 25.44
C GLN A 449 6.79 -1.41 24.36
N ILE A 450 7.23 -2.02 23.27
CA ILE A 450 6.33 -2.52 22.22
C ILE A 450 5.42 -3.61 22.78
N LEU A 451 5.93 -4.58 23.55
CA LEU A 451 5.13 -5.63 24.19
C LEU A 451 4.09 -5.06 25.16
N GLN A 452 4.41 -4.00 25.90
CA GLN A 452 3.46 -3.33 26.80
C GLN A 452 2.35 -2.60 26.03
N SER A 453 2.68 -1.94 24.92
CA SER A 453 1.73 -1.17 24.12
C SER A 453 0.91 -2.02 23.17
N SER A 454 1.43 -3.16 22.76
CA SER A 454 0.80 -4.12 21.83
C SER A 454 1.08 -5.56 22.25
N PRO A 455 0.38 -6.05 23.28
CA PRO A 455 0.57 -7.42 23.76
C PRO A 455 0.17 -8.51 22.76
N THR A 456 -0.63 -8.19 21.73
CA THR A 456 -1.05 -9.14 20.70
C THR A 456 -0.04 -9.21 19.55
N PHE A 457 0.48 -8.05 19.08
CA PHE A 457 1.28 -7.98 17.85
C PHE A 457 2.73 -7.53 18.08
N GLY A 458 3.05 -7.04 19.27
CA GLY A 458 4.37 -6.44 19.56
C GLY A 458 5.54 -7.38 19.35
N ALA A 459 5.39 -8.67 19.70
CA ALA A 459 6.43 -9.66 19.51
C ALA A 459 6.79 -9.86 18.02
N SER A 460 5.81 -9.90 17.14
CA SER A 460 6.02 -10.12 15.71
C SER A 460 6.52 -8.87 14.96
N LEU A 461 6.14 -7.67 15.42
CA LEU A 461 6.49 -6.40 14.75
C LEU A 461 7.76 -5.76 15.29
N GLY A 462 8.23 -6.13 16.46
CA GLY A 462 9.44 -5.60 17.10
C GLY A 462 10.75 -6.07 16.46
N ASN A 463 11.86 -5.60 17.04
CA ASN A 463 13.23 -6.02 16.72
C ASN A 463 13.69 -5.73 15.27
N GLN A 464 13.14 -4.69 14.62
CA GLN A 464 13.46 -4.38 13.23
C GLN A 464 14.94 -4.00 13.03
N ASP A 465 15.53 -3.26 13.97
CA ASP A 465 16.95 -2.90 13.92
C ASP A 465 17.86 -4.15 14.00
N ALA A 466 17.54 -5.11 14.87
CA ALA A 466 18.27 -6.37 14.95
C ALA A 466 18.14 -7.20 13.66
N ARG A 467 16.95 -7.24 13.07
CA ARG A 467 16.70 -7.91 11.79
C ARG A 467 17.54 -7.29 10.67
N CYS A 468 17.53 -5.96 10.55
CA CYS A 468 18.32 -5.24 9.56
C CYS A 468 19.83 -5.36 9.81
N GLN A 469 20.27 -5.39 11.06
CA GLN A 469 21.68 -5.65 11.36
C GLN A 469 22.11 -7.05 10.90
N ALA A 470 21.25 -8.03 11.08
CA ALA A 470 21.53 -9.41 10.66
C ALA A 470 21.46 -9.59 9.13
N TRP A 471 20.52 -8.90 8.48
CA TRP A 471 20.39 -8.87 7.03
C TRP A 471 21.64 -8.30 6.34
N GLY A 472 22.32 -7.34 6.95
CA GLY A 472 23.40 -6.62 6.28
C GLY A 472 22.86 -5.53 5.33
N HIS A 473 23.52 -5.23 4.23
CA HIS A 473 23.03 -4.30 3.18
C HIS A 473 22.36 -3.02 3.74
N ASN A 474 22.95 -2.43 4.79
CA ASN A 474 22.32 -1.33 5.53
C ASN A 474 22.56 0.02 4.85
N GLY A 475 21.51 0.81 4.71
CA GLY A 475 21.58 2.18 4.27
C GLY A 475 22.30 3.11 5.24
N THR A 476 22.71 4.25 4.73
CA THR A 476 23.43 5.27 5.52
C THR A 476 22.61 6.55 5.74
N ARG A 477 21.48 6.68 5.04
CA ARG A 477 20.65 7.87 5.08
C ARG A 477 19.77 7.87 6.33
N LYS A 478 19.97 8.86 7.17
CA LYS A 478 19.17 9.03 8.38
C LYS A 478 17.73 9.44 8.05
N PRO A 479 16.73 8.92 8.77
CA PRO A 479 15.37 9.41 8.71
C PRO A 479 15.32 10.93 8.95
N ALA A 480 14.57 11.63 8.13
CA ALA A 480 14.40 13.08 8.25
C ALA A 480 13.09 13.53 7.61
N PRO A 481 12.54 14.68 8.04
CA PRO A 481 11.40 15.30 7.36
C PRO A 481 11.69 15.55 5.88
N ILE A 482 10.69 15.32 5.04
CA ILE A 482 10.71 15.62 3.60
C ILE A 482 9.91 16.89 3.34
N HIS A 483 10.52 17.85 2.64
CA HIS A 483 9.89 19.14 2.39
C HIS A 483 9.39 19.32 0.96
N ALA A 484 9.99 18.65 -0.02
CA ALA A 484 9.65 18.73 -1.44
C ALA A 484 9.48 20.19 -1.94
N LYS A 485 10.40 21.08 -1.55
CA LYS A 485 10.31 22.52 -1.86
C LYS A 485 10.29 22.75 -3.37
N GLY A 486 9.26 23.46 -3.85
CA GLY A 486 9.08 23.74 -5.29
C GLY A 486 8.26 22.68 -6.03
N ALA A 487 7.86 21.60 -5.38
CA ALA A 487 6.90 20.66 -5.94
C ALA A 487 5.50 21.28 -6.07
N ALA A 488 4.71 20.77 -7.02
CA ALA A 488 3.28 21.07 -7.09
C ALA A 488 2.57 20.65 -5.78
N PRO A 489 1.36 21.17 -5.49
CA PRO A 489 0.61 20.75 -4.30
C PRO A 489 0.45 19.22 -4.25
N ILE A 490 0.63 18.63 -3.06
CA ILE A 490 0.56 17.19 -2.82
C ILE A 490 -0.61 16.90 -1.89
N LEU A 491 -1.52 16.01 -2.30
CA LEU A 491 -2.64 15.57 -1.48
C LEU A 491 -2.24 14.35 -0.66
N VAL A 492 -2.24 14.48 0.66
CA VAL A 492 -2.02 13.37 1.59
C VAL A 492 -3.36 12.91 2.12
N VAL A 493 -3.67 11.63 1.98
CA VAL A 493 -4.92 11.04 2.48
C VAL A 493 -4.61 10.20 3.71
N GLY A 494 -5.37 10.41 4.79
CA GLY A 494 -5.19 9.69 6.04
C GLY A 494 -6.49 9.10 6.57
N THR A 495 -6.47 7.84 6.98
CA THR A 495 -7.58 7.14 7.62
C THR A 495 -7.42 7.16 9.13
N THR A 496 -8.44 7.58 9.88
CA THR A 496 -8.34 7.74 11.35
C THR A 496 -8.11 6.41 12.09
N GLY A 497 -8.62 5.31 11.57
CA GLY A 497 -8.45 3.95 12.11
C GLY A 497 -7.47 3.10 11.31
N ASP A 498 -6.44 3.68 10.70
CA ASP A 498 -5.42 2.95 9.95
C ASP A 498 -4.48 2.19 10.90
N PRO A 499 -4.41 0.85 10.81
CA PRO A 499 -3.54 0.05 11.67
C PRO A 499 -2.08 0.03 11.21
N ALA A 500 -1.83 0.10 9.90
CA ALA A 500 -0.52 -0.11 9.29
C ALA A 500 0.28 1.18 9.14
N THR A 501 -0.40 2.27 8.78
CA THR A 501 0.17 3.62 8.74
C THR A 501 -0.71 4.55 9.60
N PRO A 502 -0.50 4.56 10.92
CA PRO A 502 -1.32 5.32 11.85
C PRO A 502 -1.57 6.75 11.40
N TYR A 503 -2.80 7.24 11.52
CA TYR A 503 -3.26 8.54 11.03
C TYR A 503 -2.30 9.71 11.34
N ALA A 504 -1.65 9.67 12.51
CA ALA A 504 -0.64 10.64 12.90
C ALA A 504 0.51 10.78 11.89
N TRP A 505 0.84 9.71 11.14
CA TRP A 505 1.89 9.75 10.13
C TRP A 505 1.43 10.52 8.88
N SER A 506 0.17 10.40 8.49
CA SER A 506 -0.41 11.21 7.40
C SER A 506 -0.47 12.69 7.79
N GLN A 507 -0.80 13.00 9.04
CA GLN A 507 -0.74 14.36 9.57
C GLN A 507 0.70 14.91 9.54
N ALA A 508 1.67 14.09 9.98
CA ALA A 508 3.07 14.46 9.99
C ALA A 508 3.61 14.73 8.59
N LEU A 509 3.36 13.82 7.62
CA LEU A 509 3.81 14.00 6.24
C LEU A 509 3.18 15.24 5.60
N ALA A 510 1.88 15.46 5.76
CA ALA A 510 1.21 16.65 5.22
C ALA A 510 1.81 17.96 5.78
N ALA A 511 2.18 17.98 7.06
CA ALA A 511 2.81 19.12 7.70
C ALA A 511 4.28 19.33 7.32
N GLN A 512 5.01 18.27 6.99
CA GLN A 512 6.41 18.33 6.54
C GLN A 512 6.54 18.89 5.12
N LEU A 513 5.64 18.50 4.23
CA LEU A 513 5.64 18.91 2.83
C LEU A 513 5.33 20.41 2.69
N ALA A 514 6.15 21.15 1.96
CA ALA A 514 5.98 22.60 1.75
C ALA A 514 4.65 22.97 1.07
N SER A 515 4.06 22.04 0.32
CA SER A 515 2.78 22.18 -0.38
C SER A 515 1.84 21.00 -0.10
N GLY A 516 1.98 20.36 1.06
CA GLY A 516 1.16 19.23 1.48
C GLY A 516 -0.22 19.70 1.97
N GLN A 517 -1.27 18.97 1.63
CA GLN A 517 -2.61 19.17 2.18
C GLN A 517 -3.18 17.82 2.62
N LEU A 518 -3.76 17.79 3.83
CA LEU A 518 -4.35 16.59 4.41
C LEU A 518 -5.84 16.49 4.03
N LEU A 519 -6.24 15.32 3.54
CA LEU A 519 -7.63 14.88 3.41
C LEU A 519 -7.85 13.71 4.39
N THR A 520 -8.86 13.82 5.23
CA THR A 520 -9.14 12.86 6.29
C THR A 520 -10.33 11.97 5.93
N TRP A 521 -10.18 10.66 6.13
CA TRP A 521 -11.30 9.73 6.19
C TRP A 521 -11.51 9.25 7.63
N GLU A 522 -12.69 9.53 8.20
CA GLU A 522 -13.13 8.93 9.47
C GLU A 522 -13.62 7.50 9.18
N GLY A 523 -12.71 6.54 9.14
CA GLY A 523 -12.96 5.15 8.82
C GLY A 523 -11.97 4.21 9.49
N ASN A 524 -12.12 2.91 9.22
CA ASN A 524 -11.27 1.85 9.74
C ASN A 524 -10.63 1.06 8.61
N GLY A 525 -9.36 0.74 8.78
CA GLY A 525 -8.57 0.00 7.82
C GLY A 525 -7.48 0.84 7.18
N HIS A 526 -6.64 0.18 6.40
CA HIS A 526 -5.47 0.75 5.79
C HIS A 526 -5.82 1.39 4.45
N THR A 527 -5.42 2.67 4.24
CA THR A 527 -5.74 3.51 3.08
C THR A 527 -7.23 3.88 2.97
N ALA A 528 -7.59 4.78 2.07
CA ALA A 528 -8.94 5.30 1.91
C ALA A 528 -9.49 5.19 0.48
N TYR A 529 -8.68 5.51 -0.55
CA TYR A 529 -9.13 5.45 -1.94
C TYR A 529 -9.39 4.00 -2.37
N GLY A 530 -10.52 3.76 -3.02
CA GLY A 530 -10.97 2.40 -3.38
C GLY A 530 -11.85 1.72 -2.31
N ARG A 531 -11.87 2.24 -1.06
CA ARG A 531 -12.59 1.62 0.08
C ARG A 531 -13.58 2.53 0.79
N SER A 532 -13.35 3.84 0.69
CA SER A 532 -14.22 4.85 1.29
C SER A 532 -15.40 5.19 0.38
N GLY A 533 -16.30 6.07 0.86
CA GLY A 533 -17.41 6.57 0.06
C GLY A 533 -17.03 7.60 -0.99
N ALA A 534 -18.05 8.14 -1.66
CA ALA A 534 -17.91 9.10 -2.76
C ALA A 534 -17.13 10.37 -2.37
N CYS A 535 -17.12 10.78 -1.11
CA CYS A 535 -16.43 11.97 -0.63
C CYS A 535 -14.92 11.90 -0.92
N ILE A 536 -14.24 10.83 -0.51
CA ILE A 536 -12.80 10.63 -0.79
C ILE A 536 -12.56 10.45 -2.28
N HIS A 537 -13.36 9.59 -2.95
CA HIS A 537 -13.19 9.33 -4.38
C HIS A 537 -13.30 10.61 -5.20
N ASN A 538 -14.35 11.42 -4.97
CA ASN A 538 -14.55 12.67 -5.70
C ASN A 538 -13.44 13.69 -5.44
N ALA A 539 -12.93 13.79 -4.20
CA ALA A 539 -11.85 14.69 -3.86
C ALA A 539 -10.55 14.30 -4.58
N VAL A 540 -10.17 13.02 -4.52
CA VAL A 540 -8.97 12.48 -5.18
C VAL A 540 -9.09 12.58 -6.70
N ASP A 541 -10.19 12.14 -7.29
CA ASP A 541 -10.42 12.17 -8.73
C ASP A 541 -10.43 13.61 -9.27
N THR A 542 -11.06 14.54 -8.55
CA THR A 542 -11.10 15.95 -8.93
C THR A 542 -9.69 16.55 -8.88
N TYR A 543 -8.91 16.24 -7.86
CA TYR A 543 -7.54 16.71 -7.79
C TYR A 543 -6.69 16.10 -8.91
N LEU A 544 -6.74 14.79 -9.11
CA LEU A 544 -5.95 14.12 -10.15
C LEU A 544 -6.36 14.55 -11.56
N THR A 545 -7.65 14.79 -11.84
CA THR A 545 -8.10 15.12 -13.21
C THR A 545 -8.14 16.62 -13.51
N ARG A 546 -8.37 17.48 -12.50
CA ARG A 546 -8.55 18.92 -12.68
C ARG A 546 -7.48 19.75 -11.98
N GLY A 547 -6.67 19.16 -11.08
CA GLY A 547 -5.70 19.88 -10.25
C GLY A 547 -6.34 20.73 -9.15
N THR A 548 -7.64 20.56 -8.89
CA THR A 548 -8.36 21.30 -7.85
C THR A 548 -8.22 20.55 -6.53
N MET A 549 -7.52 21.14 -5.58
CA MET A 549 -7.40 20.60 -4.23
C MET A 549 -8.76 20.65 -3.52
N PRO A 550 -9.07 19.67 -2.64
CA PRO A 550 -10.24 19.77 -1.77
C PRO A 550 -10.14 20.98 -0.82
N GLU A 551 -11.25 21.30 -0.16
CA GLU A 551 -11.21 22.33 0.91
C GLU A 551 -10.22 21.91 2.01
N GLU A 552 -9.49 22.89 2.55
CA GLU A 552 -8.54 22.63 3.63
C GLU A 552 -9.26 22.07 4.87
N GLY A 553 -8.73 20.97 5.41
CA GLY A 553 -9.32 20.27 6.55
C GLY A 553 -10.56 19.44 6.23
N LEU A 554 -10.86 19.20 4.94
CA LEU A 554 -11.97 18.32 4.54
C LEU A 554 -11.84 16.97 5.24
N THR A 555 -12.92 16.58 5.92
CA THR A 555 -13.06 15.29 6.59
C THR A 555 -14.27 14.55 6.05
N CYS A 556 -14.04 13.39 5.47
CA CYS A 556 -15.06 12.49 4.93
C CYS A 556 -15.43 11.43 5.96
N LYS A 557 -16.70 11.03 6.02
CA LYS A 557 -17.20 9.98 6.92
C LYS A 557 -17.69 8.78 6.13
N ASN A 558 -17.78 7.62 6.80
CA ASN A 558 -18.40 6.45 6.20
C ASN A 558 -19.81 6.75 5.73
N GLY A 559 -20.13 6.35 4.48
CA GLY A 559 -21.44 6.54 3.87
C GLY A 559 -21.65 7.90 3.19
N GLN A 560 -20.61 8.74 3.11
CA GLN A 560 -20.63 10.02 2.37
C GLN A 560 -19.98 9.92 1.00
#